data_9146ce40e6e8be8194cbd257b5aaeaea
#
_entry.id   9146ce40e6e8be8194cbd257b5aaeaea
#
_cell.length_a   1.000
_cell.length_b   1.000
_cell.length_c   1.000
_cell.angle_alpha   90.00
_cell.angle_beta   90.00
_cell.angle_gamma   90.00
#
_symmetry.space_group_name_H-M   'P 1'
#
loop_
_entity.id
_entity.type
_entity.pdbx_description
1 polymer ?
#
loop_
_entity_poly.entity_id
_entity_poly.type
_entity_poly.pdbx_seq_one_letter_code
_entity_poly.pdbx_strand_id
1 'polypeptide(L)'
;MSIQGGPTPPSPASTPTDVPPEVAQAAAQRGFGALVNARLMNRPMTTAMVYLGLGVACLVLLLVSSWLIGTVFHPTSFSFAWSILRIVPLIFCFGMVLAPVYALRIILLGSRSYFAYTNGFVYRHNRRVQAVAWPEVRELRSVIGTRGDTAGKLLHYDLVPVSGPAIPIPINIVNGRDEFLDHVIAALRHHGRPIA
;
A
#
# COMPACT_ATOMS: atom_id res chain seq x y z
N MET A 1 33.81 -36.46 -16.94
CA MET A 1 33.31 -36.30 -15.56
C MET A 1 32.44 -35.04 -15.54
N SER A 2 31.14 -35.19 -15.71
CA SER A 2 30.16 -34.08 -15.77
C SER A 2 29.47 -33.98 -14.42
N ILE A 3 29.71 -32.87 -13.70
CA ILE A 3 29.06 -32.58 -12.43
C ILE A 3 27.66 -32.00 -12.79
N GLN A 4 26.62 -32.79 -12.59
CA GLN A 4 25.23 -32.34 -12.62
C GLN A 4 24.98 -31.45 -11.40
N GLY A 5 24.87 -30.13 -11.65
CA GLY A 5 24.35 -29.19 -10.68
C GLY A 5 22.82 -29.44 -10.53
N GLY A 6 22.44 -30.09 -9.46
CA GLY A 6 21.03 -30.23 -9.11
C GLY A 6 20.39 -28.86 -8.85
N PRO A 7 19.10 -28.70 -9.09
CA PRO A 7 18.39 -27.45 -8.82
C PRO A 7 18.47 -27.16 -7.32
N THR A 8 19.02 -25.99 -6.99
CA THR A 8 19.06 -25.47 -5.63
C THR A 8 17.62 -25.35 -5.12
N PRO A 9 17.27 -25.93 -3.95
CA PRO A 9 15.94 -25.78 -3.39
C PRO A 9 15.66 -24.29 -3.15
N PRO A 10 14.42 -23.81 -3.43
CA PRO A 10 14.06 -22.42 -3.21
C PRO A 10 14.28 -22.08 -1.74
N SER A 11 14.99 -20.97 -1.51
CA SER A 11 15.23 -20.43 -0.16
C SER A 11 13.87 -20.25 0.53
N PRO A 12 13.71 -20.67 1.80
CA PRO A 12 12.44 -20.52 2.50
C PRO A 12 12.10 -19.02 2.55
N ALA A 13 11.02 -18.66 1.89
CA ALA A 13 10.47 -17.33 1.94
C ALA A 13 10.31 -16.94 3.42
N SER A 14 10.84 -15.78 3.80
CA SER A 14 10.75 -15.25 5.15
C SER A 14 9.27 -15.24 5.55
N THR A 15 8.90 -16.18 6.42
CA THR A 15 7.55 -16.31 6.95
C THR A 15 7.22 -14.96 7.63
N PRO A 16 6.23 -14.21 7.19
CA PRO A 16 5.88 -12.97 7.87
C PRO A 16 5.39 -13.34 9.26
N THR A 17 6.13 -12.95 10.27
CA THR A 17 5.95 -13.31 11.68
C THR A 17 4.67 -12.72 12.29
N ASP A 18 3.87 -11.98 11.50
CA ASP A 18 2.79 -11.14 12.03
C ASP A 18 1.50 -11.29 11.20
N VAL A 19 0.96 -12.52 11.17
CA VAL A 19 -0.36 -12.76 10.56
C VAL A 19 -1.44 -12.34 11.56
N PRO A 20 -2.33 -11.41 11.21
CA PRO A 20 -3.42 -11.02 12.10
C PRO A 20 -4.29 -12.22 12.49
N PRO A 21 -4.71 -12.34 13.75
CA PRO A 21 -5.47 -13.49 14.24
C PRO A 21 -6.77 -13.76 13.46
N GLU A 22 -7.41 -12.71 12.98
CA GLU A 22 -8.63 -12.81 12.18
C GLU A 22 -8.38 -13.49 10.83
N VAL A 23 -7.20 -13.23 10.21
CA VAL A 23 -6.78 -13.84 8.95
C VAL A 23 -6.44 -15.31 9.15
N ALA A 24 -5.67 -15.61 10.22
CA ALA A 24 -5.32 -16.98 10.58
C ALA A 24 -6.57 -17.81 10.87
N GLN A 25 -7.53 -17.26 11.61
CA GLN A 25 -8.80 -17.90 11.90
C GLN A 25 -9.62 -18.16 10.62
N ALA A 26 -9.72 -17.17 9.73
CA ALA A 26 -10.45 -17.33 8.47
C ALA A 26 -9.81 -18.39 7.56
N ALA A 27 -8.48 -18.46 7.51
CA ALA A 27 -7.76 -19.47 6.76
C ALA A 27 -7.93 -20.87 7.36
N ALA A 28 -7.88 -20.98 8.71
CA ALA A 28 -8.09 -22.25 9.41
C ALA A 28 -9.51 -22.79 9.25
N GLN A 29 -10.53 -21.93 9.36
CA GLN A 29 -11.94 -22.32 9.15
C GLN A 29 -12.20 -22.88 7.74
N ARG A 30 -11.46 -22.42 6.74
CA ARG A 30 -11.58 -22.90 5.36
C ARG A 30 -10.56 -23.96 4.98
N GLY A 31 -9.67 -24.37 5.87
CA GLY A 31 -8.68 -25.41 5.60
C GLY A 31 -7.66 -25.01 4.54
N PHE A 32 -7.24 -23.75 4.49
CA PHE A 32 -6.35 -23.24 3.42
C PHE A 32 -4.90 -23.74 3.51
N GLY A 33 -4.54 -24.43 4.60
CA GLY A 33 -3.21 -25.01 4.77
C GLY A 33 -2.17 -23.98 5.22
N ALA A 34 -0.94 -24.12 4.76
CA ALA A 34 0.17 -23.26 5.16
C ALA A 34 0.14 -21.91 4.45
N LEU A 35 0.57 -20.86 5.15
CA LEU A 35 0.82 -19.56 4.54
C LEU A 35 2.06 -19.67 3.65
N VAL A 36 1.94 -19.27 2.41
CA VAL A 36 3.02 -19.35 1.42
C VAL A 36 3.67 -17.99 1.21
N ASN A 37 2.83 -16.94 1.05
CA ASN A 37 3.34 -15.59 0.86
C ASN A 37 2.34 -14.57 1.43
N ALA A 38 2.85 -13.41 1.85
CA ALA A 38 2.02 -12.33 2.35
C ALA A 38 2.51 -10.97 1.84
N ARG A 39 1.55 -10.13 1.48
CA ARG A 39 1.81 -8.75 1.09
C ARG A 39 1.06 -7.82 2.03
N LEU A 40 1.80 -7.13 2.86
CA LEU A 40 1.29 -6.10 3.75
C LEU A 40 1.43 -4.75 3.04
N MET A 41 0.32 -4.14 2.66
CA MET A 41 0.35 -2.78 2.12
C MET A 41 0.11 -1.79 3.24
N ASN A 42 1.14 -0.95 3.46
CA ASN A 42 1.17 0.22 4.33
C ASN A 42 0.61 0.01 5.75
N ARG A 43 1.38 0.47 6.72
CA ARG A 43 0.89 0.73 8.07
C ARG A 43 0.25 2.12 8.06
N PRO A 44 -1.06 2.26 7.78
CA PRO A 44 -1.68 3.57 7.57
C PRO A 44 -1.55 4.43 8.81
N MET A 45 -1.54 3.82 10.00
CA MET A 45 -1.41 4.52 11.26
C MET A 45 -0.04 5.19 11.42
N THR A 46 1.05 4.48 11.08
CA THR A 46 2.42 5.05 11.15
C THR A 46 2.57 6.20 10.16
N THR A 47 2.10 6.00 8.93
CA THR A 47 2.16 7.04 7.88
C THR A 47 1.29 8.25 8.25
N ALA A 48 0.09 8.03 8.78
CA ALA A 48 -0.78 9.11 9.24
C ALA A 48 -0.15 9.90 10.42
N MET A 49 0.50 9.22 11.36
CA MET A 49 1.23 9.87 12.46
C MET A 49 2.38 10.75 11.97
N VAL A 50 3.11 10.32 10.91
CA VAL A 50 4.15 11.15 10.30
C VAL A 50 3.55 12.43 9.70
N TYR A 51 2.44 12.32 8.97
CA TYR A 51 1.77 13.52 8.42
C TYR A 51 1.20 14.42 9.50
N LEU A 52 0.63 13.87 10.57
CA LEU A 52 0.18 14.68 11.72
C LEU A 52 1.35 15.40 12.39
N GLY A 53 2.48 14.70 12.61
CA GLY A 53 3.70 15.31 13.14
C GLY A 53 4.22 16.43 12.25
N LEU A 54 4.20 16.24 10.92
CA LEU A 54 4.56 17.26 9.96
C LEU A 54 3.64 18.49 10.05
N GLY A 55 2.32 18.27 10.19
CA GLY A 55 1.35 19.35 10.40
C GLY A 55 1.62 20.18 11.66
N VAL A 56 1.94 19.51 12.77
CA VAL A 56 2.33 20.17 14.03
C VAL A 56 3.64 20.96 13.86
N ALA A 57 4.64 20.38 13.19
CA ALA A 57 5.90 21.08 12.91
C ALA A 57 5.66 22.34 12.05
N CYS A 58 4.81 22.26 11.02
CA CYS A 58 4.44 23.42 10.21
C CYS A 58 3.72 24.50 11.05
N LEU A 59 2.85 24.11 11.99
CA LEU A 59 2.20 25.06 12.91
C LEU A 59 3.22 25.79 13.79
N VAL A 60 4.18 25.07 14.39
CA VAL A 60 5.22 25.66 15.22
C VAL A 60 6.08 26.63 14.39
N LEU A 61 6.49 26.23 13.19
CA LEU A 61 7.27 27.08 12.28
C LEU A 61 6.48 28.31 11.83
N LEU A 62 5.17 28.20 11.61
CA LEU A 62 4.28 29.31 11.32
C LEU A 62 4.27 30.32 12.47
N LEU A 63 4.11 29.86 13.70
CA LEU A 63 4.09 30.74 14.89
C LEU A 63 5.44 31.43 15.11
N VAL A 64 6.54 30.67 15.03
CA VAL A 64 7.90 31.21 15.20
C VAL A 64 8.22 32.23 14.11
N SER A 65 7.93 31.92 12.83
CA SER A 65 8.19 32.85 11.72
C SER A 65 7.34 34.11 11.83
N SER A 66 6.07 33.99 12.21
CA SER A 66 5.19 35.14 12.41
C SER A 66 5.67 36.05 13.58
N TRP A 67 6.13 35.45 14.68
CA TRP A 67 6.68 36.15 15.81
C TRP A 67 7.99 36.89 15.45
N LEU A 68 8.91 36.19 14.75
CA LEU A 68 10.17 36.78 14.26
C LEU A 68 9.91 37.97 13.32
N ILE A 69 8.98 37.85 12.40
CA ILE A 69 8.63 38.93 11.47
C ILE A 69 8.05 40.12 12.23
N GLY A 70 7.22 39.87 13.24
CA GLY A 70 6.61 40.96 14.05
C GLY A 70 7.56 41.67 15.00
N THR A 71 8.56 40.94 15.54
CA THR A 71 9.46 41.51 16.60
C THR A 71 10.79 42.01 16.07
N VAL A 72 11.39 41.31 15.11
CA VAL A 72 12.75 41.58 14.63
C VAL A 72 12.77 42.52 13.41
N PHE A 73 11.78 42.32 12.52
CA PHE A 73 11.73 43.07 11.27
C PHE A 73 10.71 44.23 11.36
N HIS A 74 11.18 45.41 11.78
CA HIS A 74 10.39 46.63 11.62
C HIS A 74 10.41 47.06 10.16
N PRO A 75 9.27 47.18 9.48
CA PRO A 75 9.22 47.52 8.08
C PRO A 75 9.47 48.99 7.85
N THR A 76 10.73 49.40 7.72
CA THR A 76 11.08 50.77 7.38
C THR A 76 11.26 51.01 5.88
N SER A 77 11.27 49.95 5.05
CA SER A 77 11.38 50.09 3.62
C SER A 77 10.75 48.89 2.87
N PHE A 78 10.10 49.20 1.75
CA PHE A 78 9.51 48.23 0.81
C PHE A 78 10.66 47.59 0.01
N SER A 79 11.27 46.50 0.55
CA SER A 79 12.33 45.78 -0.16
C SER A 79 11.77 44.48 -0.71
N PHE A 80 12.30 44.00 -1.84
CA PHE A 80 11.99 42.72 -2.44
C PHE A 80 12.13 41.54 -1.45
N ALA A 81 13.15 41.62 -0.58
CA ALA A 81 13.39 40.67 0.50
C ALA A 81 12.19 40.57 1.47
N TRP A 82 11.51 41.69 1.75
CA TRP A 82 10.32 41.73 2.61
C TRP A 82 9.13 40.98 1.99
N SER A 83 8.96 41.07 0.67
CA SER A 83 7.92 40.35 -0.03
C SER A 83 8.12 38.82 -0.01
N ILE A 84 9.37 38.36 -0.13
CA ILE A 84 9.73 36.95 -0.01
C ILE A 84 9.48 36.44 1.42
N LEU A 85 9.86 37.22 2.44
CA LEU A 85 9.70 36.83 3.82
C LEU A 85 8.24 36.60 4.22
N ARG A 86 7.28 37.30 3.61
CA ARG A 86 5.84 37.10 3.81
C ARG A 86 5.29 35.82 3.22
N ILE A 87 5.97 35.22 2.22
CA ILE A 87 5.55 33.98 1.59
C ILE A 87 5.83 32.77 2.53
N VAL A 88 6.84 32.87 3.38
CA VAL A 88 7.24 31.77 4.28
C VAL A 88 6.10 31.31 5.21
N PRO A 89 5.42 32.19 5.97
CA PRO A 89 4.25 31.79 6.76
C PRO A 89 3.13 31.16 5.92
N LEU A 90 2.94 31.62 4.69
CA LEU A 90 1.93 31.10 3.78
C LEU A 90 2.20 29.63 3.42
N ILE A 91 3.46 29.28 3.15
CA ILE A 91 3.87 27.90 2.86
C ILE A 91 3.58 27.00 4.07
N PHE A 92 3.92 27.44 5.28
CA PHE A 92 3.62 26.67 6.50
C PHE A 92 2.12 26.54 6.76
N CYS A 93 1.34 27.57 6.44
CA CYS A 93 -0.12 27.52 6.52
C CYS A 93 -0.69 26.43 5.60
N PHE A 94 -0.23 26.33 4.35
CA PHE A 94 -0.59 25.26 3.45
C PHE A 94 -0.21 23.88 3.98
N GLY A 95 1.01 23.73 4.50
CA GLY A 95 1.49 22.49 5.11
C GLY A 95 0.61 22.05 6.29
N MET A 96 0.23 23.00 7.15
CA MET A 96 -0.66 22.75 8.29
C MET A 96 -2.05 22.24 7.89
N VAL A 97 -2.60 22.69 6.76
CA VAL A 97 -3.90 22.25 6.26
C VAL A 97 -3.79 20.94 5.50
N LEU A 98 -2.82 20.81 4.60
CA LEU A 98 -2.68 19.66 3.73
C LEU A 98 -2.26 18.40 4.48
N ALA A 99 -1.37 18.51 5.47
CA ALA A 99 -0.87 17.34 6.20
C ALA A 99 -1.99 16.56 6.92
N PRO A 100 -2.90 17.17 7.71
CA PRO A 100 -4.01 16.44 8.33
C PRO A 100 -5.02 15.92 7.32
N VAL A 101 -5.24 16.61 6.20
CA VAL A 101 -6.11 16.12 5.11
C VAL A 101 -5.53 14.83 4.51
N TYR A 102 -4.21 14.78 4.26
CA TYR A 102 -3.55 13.57 3.78
C TYR A 102 -3.57 12.46 4.84
N ALA A 103 -3.32 12.80 6.12
CA ALA A 103 -3.42 11.83 7.22
C ALA A 103 -4.83 11.22 7.30
N LEU A 104 -5.87 12.04 7.24
CA LEU A 104 -7.26 11.60 7.25
C LEU A 104 -7.57 10.70 6.05
N ARG A 105 -7.13 11.10 4.84
CA ARG A 105 -7.29 10.30 3.63
C ARG A 105 -6.65 8.92 3.77
N ILE A 106 -5.44 8.83 4.34
CA ILE A 106 -4.73 7.56 4.56
C ILE A 106 -5.50 6.67 5.54
N ILE A 107 -6.04 7.25 6.63
CA ILE A 107 -6.85 6.54 7.61
C ILE A 107 -8.14 6.02 6.98
N LEU A 108 -8.82 6.84 6.17
CA LEU A 108 -10.06 6.47 5.49
C LEU A 108 -9.86 5.40 4.42
N LEU A 109 -8.75 5.47 3.66
CA LEU A 109 -8.38 4.44 2.67
C LEU A 109 -8.04 3.11 3.33
N GLY A 110 -7.58 3.14 4.58
CA GLY A 110 -7.33 1.97 5.41
C GLY A 110 -6.15 1.12 4.99
N SER A 111 -5.94 0.04 5.74
CA SER A 111 -4.91 -0.96 5.45
C SER A 111 -5.47 -2.08 4.57
N ARG A 112 -4.69 -2.47 3.57
CA ARG A 112 -4.95 -3.65 2.76
C ARG A 112 -3.84 -4.64 2.99
N SER A 113 -4.20 -5.91 3.14
CA SER A 113 -3.23 -6.99 3.31
C SER A 113 -3.71 -8.20 2.54
N TYR A 114 -2.77 -8.90 1.95
CA TYR A 114 -3.01 -10.03 1.06
C TYR A 114 -2.19 -11.20 1.56
N PHE A 115 -2.81 -12.36 1.69
CA PHE A 115 -2.20 -13.57 2.19
C PHE A 115 -2.51 -14.72 1.26
N ALA A 116 -1.48 -15.30 0.64
CA ALA A 116 -1.58 -16.45 -0.22
C ALA A 116 -1.27 -17.70 0.60
N TYR A 117 -2.22 -18.61 0.66
CA TYR A 117 -2.13 -19.92 1.29
C TYR A 117 -2.04 -21.01 0.24
N THR A 118 -1.65 -22.22 0.64
CA THR A 118 -1.56 -23.38 -0.26
C THR A 118 -2.86 -23.62 -1.04
N ASN A 119 -4.02 -23.57 -0.36
CA ASN A 119 -5.32 -23.90 -0.96
C ASN A 119 -6.26 -22.71 -1.12
N GLY A 120 -5.79 -21.46 -0.88
CA GLY A 120 -6.65 -20.29 -0.94
C GLY A 120 -5.94 -18.98 -0.74
N PHE A 121 -6.74 -17.94 -0.76
CA PHE A 121 -6.32 -16.56 -0.67
C PHE A 121 -7.15 -15.83 0.37
N VAL A 122 -6.51 -15.04 1.23
CA VAL A 122 -7.19 -14.20 2.21
C VAL A 122 -6.83 -12.74 1.97
N TYR A 123 -7.86 -11.95 1.74
CA TYR A 123 -7.78 -10.50 1.62
C TYR A 123 -8.33 -9.84 2.86
N ARG A 124 -7.60 -8.91 3.41
CA ARG A 124 -8.06 -8.07 4.51
C ARG A 124 -8.06 -6.61 4.10
N HIS A 125 -9.19 -5.96 4.28
CA HIS A 125 -9.33 -4.52 4.13
C HIS A 125 -9.93 -3.94 5.41
N ASN A 126 -9.11 -3.24 6.17
CA ASN A 126 -9.44 -2.79 7.54
C ASN A 126 -9.81 -3.98 8.43
N ARG A 127 -11.10 -4.04 8.86
CA ARG A 127 -11.66 -5.12 9.68
C ARG A 127 -12.40 -6.19 8.86
N ARG A 128 -12.54 -5.98 7.55
CA ARG A 128 -13.22 -6.96 6.70
C ARG A 128 -12.21 -7.96 6.17
N VAL A 129 -12.48 -9.22 6.39
CA VAL A 129 -11.70 -10.34 5.89
C VAL A 129 -12.52 -11.07 4.85
N GLN A 130 -11.96 -11.28 3.68
CA GLN A 130 -12.53 -12.08 2.61
C GLN A 130 -11.58 -13.23 2.32
N ALA A 131 -12.05 -14.46 2.51
CA ALA A 131 -11.30 -15.68 2.25
C ALA A 131 -11.90 -16.38 1.03
N VAL A 132 -11.06 -16.75 0.05
CA VAL A 132 -11.46 -17.36 -1.22
C VAL A 132 -10.57 -18.56 -1.48
N ALA A 133 -11.15 -19.74 -1.69
CA ALA A 133 -10.39 -20.90 -2.12
C ALA A 133 -10.00 -20.77 -3.60
N TRP A 134 -8.85 -21.32 -4.00
CA TRP A 134 -8.43 -21.23 -5.41
C TRP A 134 -9.47 -21.78 -6.41
N PRO A 135 -10.19 -22.87 -6.12
CA PRO A 135 -11.29 -23.33 -6.99
C PRO A 135 -12.49 -22.39 -7.06
N GLU A 136 -12.66 -21.50 -6.07
CA GLU A 136 -13.74 -20.49 -6.05
C GLU A 136 -13.35 -19.22 -6.83
N VAL A 137 -12.14 -19.11 -7.33
CA VAL A 137 -11.75 -18.02 -8.21
C VAL A 137 -12.25 -18.28 -9.61
N ARG A 138 -12.96 -17.32 -10.19
CA ARG A 138 -13.44 -17.38 -11.57
C ARG A 138 -12.31 -17.06 -12.55
N GLU A 139 -11.61 -15.96 -12.34
CA GLU A 139 -10.54 -15.47 -13.20
C GLU A 139 -9.61 -14.49 -12.48
N LEU A 140 -8.41 -14.30 -13.01
CA LEU A 140 -7.51 -13.19 -12.68
C LEU A 140 -7.48 -12.26 -13.89
N ARG A 141 -8.01 -11.05 -13.74
CA ARG A 141 -8.15 -10.09 -14.83
C ARG A 141 -7.16 -8.94 -14.67
N SER A 142 -6.43 -8.61 -15.73
CA SER A 142 -5.57 -7.44 -15.78
C SER A 142 -6.39 -6.16 -15.95
N VAL A 143 -6.09 -5.13 -15.16
CA VAL A 143 -6.72 -3.82 -15.27
C VAL A 143 -5.73 -2.82 -15.84
N ILE A 144 -6.02 -2.36 -17.06
CA ILE A 144 -5.18 -1.42 -17.79
C ILE A 144 -5.79 -0.03 -17.69
N GLY A 145 -4.97 0.97 -17.42
CA GLY A 145 -5.40 2.36 -17.37
C GLY A 145 -5.87 2.86 -18.75
N THR A 146 -6.98 3.58 -18.78
CA THR A 146 -7.60 4.08 -20.01
C THR A 146 -7.50 5.60 -20.17
N ARG A 147 -7.01 6.33 -19.17
CA ARG A 147 -7.00 7.81 -19.16
C ARG A 147 -5.66 8.40 -18.72
N GLY A 148 -5.30 9.52 -19.32
CA GLY A 148 -4.14 10.34 -18.96
C GLY A 148 -2.83 9.55 -18.92
N ASP A 149 -2.00 9.82 -17.93
CA ASP A 149 -0.66 9.22 -17.76
C ASP A 149 -0.70 7.69 -17.49
N THR A 150 -1.87 7.13 -17.23
CA THR A 150 -2.04 5.70 -16.97
C THR A 150 -2.51 4.92 -18.21
N ALA A 151 -2.82 5.60 -19.31
CA ALA A 151 -3.29 4.98 -20.54
C ALA A 151 -2.30 3.91 -21.04
N GLY A 152 -2.79 2.68 -21.24
CA GLY A 152 -1.98 1.54 -21.66
C GLY A 152 -1.07 0.94 -20.59
N LYS A 153 -1.02 1.50 -19.37
CA LYS A 153 -0.23 0.93 -18.28
C LYS A 153 -1.06 -0.05 -17.48
N LEU A 154 -0.47 -1.18 -17.13
CA LEU A 154 -1.06 -2.15 -16.21
C LEU A 154 -1.07 -1.56 -14.80
N LEU A 155 -2.27 -1.39 -14.22
CA LEU A 155 -2.46 -0.78 -12.91
C LEU A 155 -2.44 -1.81 -11.78
N HIS A 156 -3.22 -2.86 -11.92
CA HIS A 156 -3.34 -3.95 -10.95
C HIS A 156 -4.03 -5.15 -11.60
N TYR A 157 -4.07 -6.25 -10.88
CA TYR A 157 -4.89 -7.39 -11.24
C TYR A 157 -6.12 -7.45 -10.33
N ASP A 158 -7.25 -7.82 -10.90
CA ASP A 158 -8.47 -8.14 -10.16
C ASP A 158 -8.62 -9.65 -10.03
N LEU A 159 -8.55 -10.17 -8.82
CA LEU A 159 -8.93 -11.54 -8.53
C LEU A 159 -10.45 -11.57 -8.38
N VAL A 160 -11.13 -12.17 -9.36
CA VAL A 160 -12.59 -12.22 -9.44
C VAL A 160 -13.07 -13.56 -8.88
N PRO A 161 -13.67 -13.60 -7.68
CA PRO A 161 -14.26 -14.82 -7.16
C PRO A 161 -15.58 -15.15 -7.86
N VAL A 162 -16.03 -16.40 -7.78
CA VAL A 162 -17.35 -16.82 -8.27
C VAL A 162 -18.47 -16.10 -7.54
N SER A 163 -18.27 -15.83 -6.25
CA SER A 163 -19.21 -15.09 -5.40
C SER A 163 -18.50 -14.01 -4.62
N GLY A 164 -19.06 -12.79 -4.61
CA GLY A 164 -18.52 -11.64 -3.91
C GLY A 164 -17.80 -10.62 -4.80
N PRO A 165 -17.28 -9.54 -4.21
CA PRO A 165 -16.61 -8.49 -4.95
C PRO A 165 -15.22 -8.92 -5.43
N ALA A 166 -14.78 -8.34 -6.54
CA ALA A 166 -13.41 -8.50 -7.04
C ALA A 166 -12.40 -7.92 -6.04
N ILE A 167 -11.26 -8.58 -5.92
CA ILE A 167 -10.19 -8.21 -5.01
C ILE A 167 -9.05 -7.63 -5.83
N PRO A 168 -8.79 -6.32 -5.74
CA PRO A 168 -7.69 -5.70 -6.47
C PRO A 168 -6.35 -6.07 -5.86
N ILE A 169 -5.47 -6.68 -6.63
CA ILE A 169 -4.09 -7.02 -6.25
C ILE A 169 -3.16 -6.03 -6.95
N PRO A 170 -2.59 -5.07 -6.22
CA PRO A 170 -1.66 -4.11 -6.79
C PRO A 170 -0.34 -4.78 -7.15
N ILE A 171 0.27 -4.30 -8.22
CA ILE A 171 1.57 -4.77 -8.67
C ILE A 171 2.66 -4.13 -7.82
N ASN A 172 3.61 -4.92 -7.37
CA ASN A 172 4.78 -4.46 -6.62
C ASN A 172 6.03 -5.15 -7.17
N ILE A 173 6.66 -4.51 -8.15
CA ILE A 173 7.85 -5.06 -8.78
C ILE A 173 9.07 -4.72 -7.92
N VAL A 174 9.70 -5.73 -7.35
CA VAL A 174 10.98 -5.64 -6.65
C VAL A 174 11.98 -6.50 -7.40
N ASN A 175 13.13 -5.94 -7.77
CA ASN A 175 14.15 -6.63 -8.56
C ASN A 175 13.63 -7.23 -9.89
N GLY A 176 12.71 -6.52 -10.55
CA GLY A 176 12.14 -6.94 -11.84
C GLY A 176 11.07 -8.02 -11.78
N ARG A 177 10.67 -8.47 -10.57
CA ARG A 177 9.64 -9.50 -10.36
C ARG A 177 8.67 -9.11 -9.27
N ASP A 178 7.47 -9.67 -9.35
CA ASP A 178 6.46 -9.60 -8.29
C ASP A 178 6.22 -11.02 -7.76
N GLU A 179 7.04 -11.45 -6.79
CA GLU A 179 7.00 -12.80 -6.23
C GLU A 179 5.62 -13.20 -5.68
N PHE A 180 4.90 -12.25 -5.11
CA PHE A 180 3.55 -12.52 -4.61
C PHE A 180 2.58 -12.81 -5.73
N LEU A 181 2.61 -12.00 -6.79
CA LEU A 181 1.75 -12.18 -7.95
C LEU A 181 2.11 -13.44 -8.72
N ASP A 182 3.40 -13.74 -8.89
CA ASP A 182 3.88 -14.98 -9.52
C ASP A 182 3.31 -16.20 -8.80
N HIS A 183 3.24 -16.14 -7.46
CA HIS A 183 2.68 -17.22 -6.63
C HIS A 183 1.17 -17.38 -6.84
N VAL A 184 0.43 -16.26 -6.86
CA VAL A 184 -1.01 -16.26 -7.14
C VAL A 184 -1.28 -16.83 -8.54
N ILE A 185 -0.51 -16.41 -9.54
CA ILE A 185 -0.61 -16.89 -10.92
C ILE A 185 -0.33 -18.40 -11.00
N ALA A 186 0.72 -18.88 -10.34
CA ALA A 186 1.07 -20.29 -10.31
C ALA A 186 -0.04 -21.14 -9.66
N ALA A 187 -0.61 -20.68 -8.54
CA ALA A 187 -1.71 -21.35 -7.87
C ALA A 187 -2.96 -21.43 -8.76
N LEU A 188 -3.33 -20.33 -9.43
CA LEU A 188 -4.47 -20.29 -10.33
C LEU A 188 -4.29 -21.20 -11.54
N ARG A 189 -3.09 -21.23 -12.14
CA ARG A 189 -2.76 -22.17 -13.24
C ARG A 189 -2.88 -23.61 -12.80
N HIS A 190 -2.39 -23.95 -11.60
CA HIS A 190 -2.51 -25.30 -11.04
C HIS A 190 -3.97 -25.74 -10.91
N HIS A 191 -4.87 -24.82 -10.61
CA HIS A 191 -6.32 -25.06 -10.53
C HIS A 191 -7.07 -24.83 -11.86
N GLY A 192 -6.36 -24.64 -12.98
CA GLY A 192 -6.96 -24.48 -14.32
C GLY A 192 -7.80 -23.20 -14.46
N ARG A 193 -7.49 -22.14 -13.70
CA ARG A 193 -8.25 -20.90 -13.76
C ARG A 193 -7.67 -19.94 -14.80
N PRO A 194 -8.54 -19.25 -15.60
CA PRO A 194 -8.09 -18.34 -16.64
C PRO A 194 -7.41 -17.09 -16.06
N ILE A 195 -6.39 -16.63 -16.79
CA ILE A 195 -5.68 -15.37 -16.55
C ILE A 195 -5.89 -14.53 -17.80
N ALA A 196 -6.63 -13.42 -17.67
CA ALA A 196 -7.03 -12.52 -18.76
C ALA A 196 -6.30 -11.16 -18.66
#